data_2ecf16e5667200eb3cc6eb0eebec0fe6
#
_entry.id   2ecf16e5667200eb3cc6eb0eebec0fe6
#
_cell.length_a   1.000
_cell.length_b   1.000
_cell.length_c   1.000
_cell.angle_alpha   90.00
_cell.angle_beta   90.00
_cell.angle_gamma   90.00
#
_symmetry.space_group_name_H-M   'P 1'
#
loop_
_entity.id
_entity.type
_entity.pdbx_description
1 polymer ?
#
loop_
_entity_poly.entity_id
_entity_poly.type
_entity_poly.pdbx_seq_one_letter_code
_entity_poly.pdbx_strand_id
1 'polypeptide(L)'
;MDVQIVDGWPRGNEIRILLTDTDAAQVNAVRRALIADVPKLAIDKVNFTQGVNQDNKGEVFESVNVLPDETIAHRLAMIPVPTFPDEGITFPKDCPNCKDLAEESKGCLTCQVLYHIRKDGPSEDSDEEYRTVYAGDLTNISDQMFDIREEHKRIPLTILSKGQFLELYAFATLGRGRDHAKWSPVAAVGFRQHHIAKLNKPKKANVLFDLDLKTSDGKPIDAKLFGKDKTMTDINHLMDLEKALHQVGPGTNRDGDFDDAITLEPVEGAYIFSYETDGSLTPEQAFNGAMDELQGRFDNLAIEIERAFA
;
A
#
# COMPACT_ATOMS: atom_id res chain seq x y z
N MET A 1 -12.69 8.58 -19.66
CA MET A 1 -11.40 8.44 -18.92
C MET A 1 -10.65 7.27 -19.53
N ASP A 2 -9.52 7.53 -20.14
CA ASP A 2 -8.62 6.50 -20.64
C ASP A 2 -7.47 6.28 -19.66
N VAL A 3 -6.98 5.03 -19.57
CA VAL A 3 -5.98 4.61 -18.60
C VAL A 3 -4.78 4.04 -19.32
N GLN A 4 -3.60 4.59 -19.08
CA GLN A 4 -2.35 4.09 -19.64
C GLN A 4 -1.29 3.95 -18.52
N ILE A 5 -0.67 2.77 -18.41
CA ILE A 5 0.47 2.58 -17.51
C ILE A 5 1.67 3.32 -18.12
N VAL A 6 2.36 4.12 -17.31
CA VAL A 6 3.55 4.85 -17.73
C VAL A 6 4.70 3.86 -17.97
N ASP A 7 5.49 4.08 -19.03
CA ASP A 7 6.61 3.21 -19.40
C ASP A 7 7.56 2.94 -18.22
N GLY A 8 7.94 1.67 -18.05
CA GLY A 8 8.80 1.21 -16.97
C GLY A 8 8.09 1.02 -15.62
N TRP A 9 6.75 1.05 -15.59
CA TRP A 9 5.90 0.72 -14.42
C TRP A 9 5.04 -0.52 -14.70
N PRO A 10 4.56 -1.27 -13.66
CA PRO A 10 4.84 -1.09 -12.24
C PRO A 10 6.28 -1.45 -11.84
N ARG A 11 6.75 -0.94 -10.69
CA ARG A 11 8.04 -1.27 -10.08
C ARG A 11 7.79 -1.89 -8.70
N GLY A 12 7.78 -3.20 -8.64
CA GLY A 12 7.36 -3.91 -7.44
C GLY A 12 5.91 -3.56 -7.09
N ASN A 13 5.70 -3.00 -5.91
CA ASN A 13 4.39 -2.60 -5.40
C ASN A 13 3.97 -1.17 -5.80
N GLU A 14 4.84 -0.42 -6.47
CA GLU A 14 4.53 0.93 -6.93
C GLU A 14 4.02 0.94 -8.36
N ILE A 15 3.08 1.84 -8.67
CA ILE A 15 2.59 2.07 -10.03
C ILE A 15 2.44 3.55 -10.34
N ARG A 16 2.59 3.86 -11.61
CA ARG A 16 2.32 5.18 -12.17
C ARG A 16 1.48 5.04 -13.43
N ILE A 17 0.40 5.81 -13.48
CA ILE A 17 -0.63 5.73 -14.50
C ILE A 17 -0.87 7.13 -15.06
N LEU A 18 -1.01 7.23 -16.36
CA LEU A 18 -1.55 8.41 -17.04
C LEU A 18 -3.05 8.21 -17.24
N LEU A 19 -3.84 9.13 -16.71
CA LEU A 19 -5.29 9.20 -16.90
C LEU A 19 -5.57 10.36 -17.84
N THR A 20 -6.29 10.10 -18.95
CA THR A 20 -6.68 11.11 -19.93
C THR A 20 -8.17 11.14 -20.13
N ASP A 21 -8.68 12.17 -20.79
CA ASP A 21 -10.12 12.40 -20.97
C ASP A 21 -10.89 12.35 -19.65
N THR A 22 -10.42 13.13 -18.66
CA THR A 22 -10.94 13.14 -17.30
C THR A 22 -10.77 14.51 -16.62
N ASP A 23 -11.33 14.65 -15.45
CA ASP A 23 -11.17 15.84 -14.60
C ASP A 23 -10.65 15.47 -13.19
N ALA A 24 -10.24 16.47 -12.42
CA ALA A 24 -9.71 16.30 -11.09
C ALA A 24 -10.72 15.66 -10.11
N ALA A 25 -12.03 15.83 -10.31
CA ALA A 25 -13.05 15.25 -9.44
C ALA A 25 -13.14 13.73 -9.66
N GLN A 26 -13.13 13.29 -10.91
CA GLN A 26 -13.12 11.87 -11.27
C GLN A 26 -11.86 11.18 -10.77
N VAL A 27 -10.68 11.80 -11.00
CA VAL A 27 -9.39 11.24 -10.51
C VAL A 27 -9.36 11.17 -8.97
N ASN A 28 -9.91 12.18 -8.28
CA ASN A 28 -10.01 12.13 -6.83
C ASN A 28 -11.02 11.08 -6.33
N ALA A 29 -12.06 10.77 -7.10
CA ALA A 29 -12.98 9.68 -6.76
C ALA A 29 -12.24 8.32 -6.79
N VAL A 30 -11.41 8.09 -7.82
CA VAL A 30 -10.53 6.90 -7.90
C VAL A 30 -9.57 6.84 -6.70
N ARG A 31 -8.91 7.95 -6.38
CA ARG A 31 -8.00 8.03 -5.23
C ARG A 31 -8.70 7.66 -3.92
N ARG A 32 -9.89 8.17 -3.71
CA ARG A 32 -10.67 7.87 -2.49
C ARG A 32 -11.14 6.43 -2.45
N ALA A 33 -11.57 5.86 -3.58
CA ALA A 33 -11.99 4.47 -3.67
C ALA A 33 -10.82 3.52 -3.35
N LEU A 34 -9.63 3.77 -3.90
CA LEU A 34 -8.42 3.00 -3.61
C LEU A 34 -8.09 2.96 -2.10
N ILE A 35 -8.17 4.12 -1.43
CA ILE A 35 -7.82 4.20 0.01
C ILE A 35 -8.89 3.58 0.90
N ALA A 36 -10.17 3.80 0.56
CA ALA A 36 -11.26 3.60 1.50
C ALA A 36 -12.14 2.37 1.20
N ASP A 37 -12.22 1.94 -0.05
CA ASP A 37 -13.29 1.06 -0.46
C ASP A 37 -12.87 -0.34 -0.90
N VAL A 38 -11.64 -0.49 -1.43
CA VAL A 38 -11.12 -1.78 -1.90
C VAL A 38 -11.09 -2.78 -0.74
N PRO A 39 -11.73 -3.95 -0.88
CA PRO A 39 -11.69 -4.98 0.14
C PRO A 39 -10.29 -5.58 0.29
N LYS A 40 -9.86 -5.79 1.52
CA LYS A 40 -8.58 -6.39 1.86
C LYS A 40 -8.70 -7.25 3.10
N LEU A 41 -7.91 -8.34 3.16
CA LEU A 41 -7.72 -9.13 4.37
C LEU A 41 -6.75 -8.41 5.33
N ALA A 42 -7.12 -8.37 6.60
CA ALA A 42 -6.22 -7.95 7.67
C ALA A 42 -6.54 -8.69 8.96
N ILE A 43 -5.54 -8.93 9.81
CA ILE A 43 -5.74 -9.53 11.12
C ILE A 43 -6.60 -8.57 11.95
N ASP A 44 -7.77 -9.07 12.40
CA ASP A 44 -8.78 -8.30 13.11
C ASP A 44 -8.94 -8.72 14.57
N LYS A 45 -8.81 -10.02 14.84
CA LYS A 45 -8.93 -10.60 16.17
C LYS A 45 -7.71 -11.44 16.49
N VAL A 46 -7.24 -11.38 17.72
CA VAL A 46 -6.12 -12.18 18.22
C VAL A 46 -6.49 -12.77 19.58
N ASN A 47 -6.28 -14.07 19.73
CA ASN A 47 -6.44 -14.78 20.99
C ASN A 47 -5.06 -15.20 21.50
N PHE A 48 -4.63 -14.65 22.62
CA PHE A 48 -3.36 -14.98 23.27
C PHE A 48 -3.55 -16.15 24.22
N THR A 49 -2.64 -17.14 24.14
CA THR A 49 -2.53 -18.20 25.13
C THR A 49 -1.61 -17.71 26.25
N GLN A 50 -2.17 -17.52 27.45
CA GLN A 50 -1.41 -17.07 28.61
C GLN A 50 -1.19 -18.24 29.58
N GLY A 51 -0.07 -18.22 30.27
CA GLY A 51 0.23 -19.20 31.32
C GLY A 51 1.69 -19.58 31.40
N VAL A 52 1.94 -20.72 31.99
CA VAL A 52 3.25 -21.34 32.16
C VAL A 52 3.26 -22.63 31.36
N ASN A 53 4.32 -22.84 30.62
CA ASN A 53 4.54 -24.05 29.85
C ASN A 53 5.88 -24.69 30.22
N GLN A 54 5.97 -26.00 30.14
CA GLN A 54 7.19 -26.77 30.41
C GLN A 54 7.58 -27.56 29.16
N ASP A 55 8.84 -27.46 28.77
CA ASP A 55 9.34 -28.23 27.64
C ASP A 55 9.63 -29.70 28.05
N ASN A 56 10.02 -30.52 27.07
CA ASN A 56 10.34 -31.93 27.27
C ASN A 56 11.60 -32.16 28.13
N LYS A 57 12.38 -31.11 28.39
CA LYS A 57 13.59 -31.15 29.24
C LYS A 57 13.31 -30.64 30.65
N GLY A 58 12.11 -30.18 30.94
CA GLY A 58 11.71 -29.64 32.23
C GLY A 58 11.97 -28.14 32.38
N GLU A 59 12.40 -27.44 31.33
CA GLU A 59 12.52 -25.98 31.34
C GLU A 59 11.14 -25.32 31.37
N VAL A 60 11.02 -24.26 32.17
CA VAL A 60 9.77 -23.54 32.38
C VAL A 60 9.78 -22.25 31.53
N PHE A 61 8.74 -22.04 30.77
CA PHE A 61 8.51 -20.84 29.96
C PHE A 61 7.23 -20.16 30.39
N GLU A 62 7.24 -18.84 30.45
CA GLU A 62 6.10 -18.02 30.84
C GLU A 62 5.70 -17.06 29.73
N SER A 63 4.40 -16.85 29.52
CA SER A 63 3.89 -15.84 28.58
C SER A 63 3.90 -14.43 29.18
N VAL A 64 4.27 -14.28 30.44
CA VAL A 64 4.28 -13.02 31.20
C VAL A 64 5.54 -12.21 30.83
N ASN A 65 5.41 -10.86 30.90
CA ASN A 65 6.50 -9.90 30.65
C ASN A 65 7.03 -9.85 29.21
N VAL A 66 6.33 -10.42 28.24
CA VAL A 66 6.45 -10.08 26.83
C VAL A 66 5.86 -8.67 26.61
N LEU A 67 5.98 -8.09 25.42
CA LEU A 67 5.27 -6.84 25.12
C LEU A 67 3.77 -7.00 25.44
N PRO A 68 3.08 -5.90 25.85
CA PRO A 68 1.64 -5.92 26.04
C PRO A 68 0.91 -6.48 24.81
N ASP A 69 -0.12 -7.30 25.06
CA ASP A 69 -0.91 -7.98 24.03
C ASP A 69 -1.45 -7.00 22.99
N GLU A 70 -1.89 -5.82 23.41
CA GLU A 70 -2.38 -4.77 22.51
C GLU A 70 -1.31 -4.29 21.54
N THR A 71 -0.05 -4.20 21.98
CA THR A 71 1.07 -3.78 21.12
C THR A 71 1.36 -4.84 20.07
N ILE A 72 1.34 -6.11 20.46
CA ILE A 72 1.53 -7.23 19.52
C ILE A 72 0.35 -7.31 18.56
N ALA A 73 -0.88 -7.17 19.04
CA ALA A 73 -2.08 -7.16 18.20
C ALA A 73 -2.07 -6.02 17.18
N HIS A 74 -1.65 -4.81 17.56
CA HIS A 74 -1.48 -3.69 16.63
C HIS A 74 -0.46 -4.00 15.53
N ARG A 75 0.68 -4.61 15.87
CA ARG A 75 1.70 -5.01 14.90
C ARG A 75 1.20 -6.09 13.95
N LEU A 76 0.48 -7.08 14.49
CA LEU A 76 -0.17 -8.14 13.70
C LEU A 76 -1.19 -7.56 12.72
N ALA A 77 -2.00 -6.59 13.15
CA ALA A 77 -2.99 -5.94 12.31
C ALA A 77 -2.40 -5.20 11.10
N MET A 78 -1.13 -4.79 11.17
CA MET A 78 -0.43 -4.10 10.09
C MET A 78 0.36 -5.03 9.16
N ILE A 79 0.40 -6.34 9.43
CA ILE A 79 1.02 -7.29 8.51
C ILE A 79 0.16 -7.39 7.25
N PRO A 80 0.75 -7.21 6.04
CA PRO A 80 0.03 -7.42 4.80
C PRO A 80 -0.33 -8.89 4.62
N VAL A 81 -1.63 -9.17 4.68
CA VAL A 81 -2.18 -10.51 4.43
C VAL A 81 -2.50 -10.63 2.94
N PRO A 82 -1.98 -11.66 2.23
CA PRO A 82 -2.31 -11.86 0.83
C PRO A 82 -3.83 -11.91 0.63
N THR A 83 -4.32 -11.13 -0.31
CA THR A 83 -5.75 -11.00 -0.60
C THR A 83 -6.00 -11.38 -2.04
N PHE A 84 -6.99 -12.24 -2.25
CA PHE A 84 -7.37 -12.73 -3.57
C PHE A 84 -8.87 -12.44 -3.78
N PRO A 85 -9.22 -11.41 -4.58
CA PRO A 85 -10.61 -11.01 -4.77
C PRO A 85 -11.51 -12.11 -5.32
N ASP A 86 -10.95 -13.04 -6.10
CA ASP A 86 -11.69 -14.09 -6.82
C ASP A 86 -11.85 -15.40 -6.01
N GLU A 87 -11.22 -15.51 -4.84
CA GLU A 87 -11.16 -16.78 -4.07
C GLU A 87 -12.29 -16.96 -3.05
N GLY A 88 -13.37 -16.19 -3.18
CA GLY A 88 -14.64 -16.48 -2.48
C GLY A 88 -14.65 -16.22 -0.98
N ILE A 89 -13.64 -15.56 -0.39
CA ILE A 89 -13.73 -15.08 0.99
C ILE A 89 -14.74 -13.94 1.06
N THR A 90 -15.73 -14.09 1.92
CA THR A 90 -16.82 -13.12 2.08
C THR A 90 -16.60 -12.24 3.31
N PHE A 91 -17.23 -11.06 3.34
CA PHE A 91 -17.29 -10.28 4.56
C PHE A 91 -18.02 -11.07 5.67
N PRO A 92 -17.57 -11.00 6.93
CA PRO A 92 -18.24 -11.72 8.04
C PRO A 92 -19.74 -11.43 8.16
N LYS A 93 -20.14 -10.19 7.86
CA LYS A 93 -21.56 -9.75 7.88
C LYS A 93 -22.40 -10.34 6.76
N ASP A 94 -21.79 -10.66 5.62
CA ASP A 94 -22.46 -11.17 4.42
C ASP A 94 -22.25 -12.69 4.26
N CYS A 95 -21.48 -13.31 5.18
CA CYS A 95 -21.16 -14.73 5.11
C CYS A 95 -22.44 -15.59 5.28
N PRO A 96 -22.73 -16.50 4.35
CA PRO A 96 -23.94 -17.34 4.42
C PRO A 96 -24.00 -18.21 5.68
N ASN A 97 -22.84 -18.57 6.25
CA ASN A 97 -22.76 -19.41 7.44
C ASN A 97 -22.78 -18.61 8.76
N CYS A 98 -22.44 -17.32 8.71
CA CYS A 98 -22.20 -16.52 9.92
C CYS A 98 -23.10 -15.30 10.07
N LYS A 99 -23.82 -14.88 9.01
CA LYS A 99 -24.58 -13.61 9.01
C LYS A 99 -25.61 -13.49 10.12
N ASP A 100 -26.22 -14.61 10.50
CA ASP A 100 -27.28 -14.68 11.52
C ASP A 100 -26.74 -14.97 12.94
N LEU A 101 -25.41 -15.11 13.10
CA LEU A 101 -24.77 -15.34 14.39
C LEU A 101 -24.49 -14.03 15.11
N ALA A 102 -24.38 -14.10 16.44
CA ALA A 102 -23.87 -12.99 17.24
C ALA A 102 -22.43 -12.63 16.81
N GLU A 103 -22.05 -11.35 16.90
CA GLU A 103 -20.72 -10.86 16.46
C GLU A 103 -19.56 -11.68 17.04
N GLU A 104 -19.66 -12.07 18.30
CA GLU A 104 -18.65 -12.87 19.02
C GLU A 104 -18.47 -14.27 18.45
N SER A 105 -19.51 -14.81 17.79
CA SER A 105 -19.57 -16.16 17.22
C SER A 105 -19.35 -16.18 15.71
N LYS A 106 -19.19 -15.01 15.08
CA LYS A 106 -18.88 -14.92 13.66
C LYS A 106 -17.44 -15.35 13.41
N GLY A 107 -17.26 -16.12 12.35
CA GLY A 107 -15.95 -16.53 11.87
C GLY A 107 -15.94 -18.01 11.48
N CYS A 108 -15.83 -18.26 10.19
CA CYS A 108 -15.68 -19.60 9.62
C CYS A 108 -14.68 -19.53 8.46
N LEU A 109 -14.26 -20.67 7.93
CA LEU A 109 -13.29 -20.76 6.83
C LEU A 109 -13.73 -20.02 5.55
N THR A 110 -15.03 -19.70 5.42
CA THR A 110 -15.53 -18.93 4.27
C THR A 110 -15.35 -17.42 4.44
N CYS A 111 -15.17 -16.90 5.66
CA CYS A 111 -15.10 -15.47 5.93
C CYS A 111 -13.89 -15.04 6.76
N GLN A 112 -13.01 -15.97 7.11
CA GLN A 112 -11.78 -15.66 7.83
C GLN A 112 -10.63 -16.60 7.45
N VAL A 113 -9.41 -16.10 7.60
CA VAL A 113 -8.16 -16.87 7.51
C VAL A 113 -7.55 -16.97 8.89
N LEU A 114 -7.13 -18.17 9.29
CA LEU A 114 -6.59 -18.45 10.61
C LEU A 114 -5.09 -18.67 10.58
N TYR A 115 -4.38 -17.93 11.43
CA TYR A 115 -2.96 -18.08 11.67
C TYR A 115 -2.70 -18.50 13.11
N HIS A 116 -1.64 -19.25 13.31
CA HIS A 116 -1.12 -19.63 14.61
C HIS A 116 0.37 -19.32 14.67
N ILE A 117 0.82 -18.88 15.81
CA ILE A 117 2.25 -18.76 16.13
C ILE A 117 2.48 -19.35 17.51
N ARG A 118 3.52 -20.15 17.61
CA ARG A 118 4.12 -20.54 18.88
C ARG A 118 5.63 -20.44 18.76
N LYS A 119 6.23 -19.67 19.62
CA LYS A 119 7.69 -19.50 19.68
C LYS A 119 8.14 -19.32 21.12
N ASP A 120 9.14 -20.11 21.45
CA ASP A 120 9.80 -20.05 22.76
C ASP A 120 11.04 -19.15 22.64
N GLY A 121 11.35 -18.42 23.69
CA GLY A 121 12.60 -17.69 23.85
C GLY A 121 13.81 -18.61 23.88
N PRO A 122 15.03 -18.07 24.08
CA PRO A 122 16.20 -18.90 24.27
C PRO A 122 16.07 -19.73 25.56
N SER A 123 16.63 -20.96 25.56
CA SER A 123 16.74 -21.76 26.76
C SER A 123 17.74 -21.14 27.75
N GLU A 124 17.65 -21.50 29.03
CA GLU A 124 18.54 -20.98 30.09
C GLU A 124 20.01 -21.22 29.77
N ASP A 125 20.33 -22.38 29.17
CA ASP A 125 21.68 -22.78 28.79
C ASP A 125 22.20 -22.19 27.48
N SER A 126 21.36 -21.40 26.75
CA SER A 126 21.73 -20.78 25.49
C SER A 126 22.64 -19.57 25.67
N ASP A 127 23.60 -19.38 24.76
CA ASP A 127 24.39 -18.14 24.67
C ASP A 127 23.56 -16.95 24.15
N GLU A 128 22.38 -17.20 23.56
CA GLU A 128 21.45 -16.15 23.13
C GLU A 128 20.73 -15.58 24.36
N GLU A 129 20.65 -14.25 24.44
CA GLU A 129 19.90 -13.56 25.51
C GLU A 129 18.43 -13.37 25.13
N TYR A 130 18.14 -13.22 23.83
CA TYR A 130 16.79 -12.97 23.32
C TYR A 130 16.62 -13.53 21.90
N ARG A 131 15.38 -13.78 21.55
CA ARG A 131 14.96 -14.25 20.23
C ARG A 131 13.85 -13.37 19.66
N THR A 132 14.03 -12.88 18.43
CA THR A 132 13.02 -12.09 17.75
C THR A 132 11.95 -13.00 17.15
N VAL A 133 10.71 -12.62 17.34
CA VAL A 133 9.52 -13.20 16.69
C VAL A 133 9.20 -12.36 15.47
N TYR A 134 9.06 -12.99 14.32
CA TYR A 134 8.78 -12.33 13.05
C TYR A 134 7.41 -12.72 12.50
N ALA A 135 6.89 -11.94 11.55
CA ALA A 135 5.67 -12.29 10.82
C ALA A 135 5.79 -13.65 10.09
N GLY A 136 7.00 -14.03 9.68
CA GLY A 136 7.26 -15.34 9.07
C GLY A 136 7.12 -16.53 10.02
N ASP A 137 7.02 -16.31 11.32
CA ASP A 137 6.72 -17.37 12.31
C ASP A 137 5.22 -17.69 12.39
N LEU A 138 4.36 -16.86 11.75
CA LEU A 138 2.93 -17.13 11.60
C LEU A 138 2.71 -18.32 10.66
N THR A 139 2.15 -19.38 11.18
CA THR A 139 1.75 -20.56 10.39
C THR A 139 0.28 -20.40 10.02
N ASN A 140 -0.01 -20.43 8.72
CA ASN A 140 -1.37 -20.44 8.23
C ASN A 140 -1.99 -21.83 8.41
N ILE A 141 -3.19 -21.88 8.99
CA ILE A 141 -3.94 -23.12 9.22
C ILE A 141 -5.03 -23.33 8.16
N SER A 142 -5.39 -22.27 7.42
CA SER A 142 -6.49 -22.33 6.46
C SER A 142 -6.05 -22.88 5.10
N ASP A 143 -5.37 -22.09 4.28
CA ASP A 143 -4.89 -22.47 2.95
C ASP A 143 -3.56 -21.79 2.66
N GLN A 144 -2.61 -22.53 2.07
CA GLN A 144 -1.25 -22.06 1.78
C GLN A 144 -1.19 -20.78 0.90
N MET A 145 -2.22 -20.53 0.10
CA MET A 145 -2.29 -19.30 -0.69
C MET A 145 -2.26 -18.02 0.15
N PHE A 146 -2.73 -18.10 1.40
CA PHE A 146 -2.72 -16.98 2.35
C PHE A 146 -1.46 -16.92 3.21
N ASP A 147 -0.43 -17.71 2.93
CA ASP A 147 0.85 -17.63 3.64
C ASP A 147 1.46 -16.23 3.49
N ILE A 148 2.05 -15.72 4.57
CA ILE A 148 2.73 -14.43 4.56
C ILE A 148 3.83 -14.45 3.50
N ARG A 149 3.81 -13.45 2.60
CA ARG A 149 4.77 -13.36 1.49
C ARG A 149 6.20 -13.20 2.00
N GLU A 150 7.18 -13.72 1.26
CA GLU A 150 8.60 -13.71 1.63
C GLU A 150 9.12 -12.33 2.01
N GLU A 151 8.68 -11.29 1.29
CA GLU A 151 9.07 -9.89 1.53
C GLU A 151 8.61 -9.36 2.90
N HIS A 152 7.52 -9.94 3.46
CA HIS A 152 6.96 -9.54 4.75
C HIS A 152 7.36 -10.44 5.91
N LYS A 153 7.98 -11.60 5.65
CA LYS A 153 8.37 -12.56 6.71
C LYS A 153 9.31 -11.97 7.76
N ARG A 154 10.10 -10.94 7.42
CA ARG A 154 11.06 -10.30 8.33
C ARG A 154 10.49 -9.13 9.14
N ILE A 155 9.18 -8.88 9.10
CA ILE A 155 8.55 -7.86 9.94
C ILE A 155 8.60 -8.33 11.40
N PRO A 156 9.28 -7.60 12.32
CA PRO A 156 9.42 -8.02 13.72
C PRO A 156 8.13 -7.75 14.50
N LEU A 157 7.68 -8.74 15.25
CA LEU A 157 6.49 -8.64 16.11
C LEU A 157 6.87 -8.30 17.56
N THR A 158 7.76 -9.10 18.14
CA THR A 158 8.24 -8.92 19.51
C THR A 158 9.61 -9.58 19.68
N ILE A 159 10.18 -9.40 20.87
CA ILE A 159 11.42 -10.05 21.30
C ILE A 159 11.11 -10.84 22.58
N LEU A 160 11.54 -12.07 22.62
CA LEU A 160 11.43 -12.98 23.77
C LEU A 160 12.77 -13.12 24.44
N SER A 161 12.81 -12.95 25.76
CA SER A 161 13.97 -13.27 26.60
C SER A 161 13.95 -14.74 27.02
N LYS A 162 14.99 -15.17 27.71
CA LYS A 162 15.06 -16.52 28.29
C LYS A 162 13.83 -16.77 29.18
N GLY A 163 13.31 -17.98 29.13
CA GLY A 163 12.14 -18.38 29.91
C GLY A 163 10.79 -17.75 29.48
N GLN A 164 10.75 -17.05 28.34
CA GLN A 164 9.51 -16.50 27.80
C GLN A 164 9.00 -17.29 26.62
N PHE A 165 7.68 -17.31 26.39
CA PHE A 165 7.08 -17.80 25.15
C PHE A 165 5.95 -16.88 24.67
N LEU A 166 5.67 -16.96 23.37
CA LEU A 166 4.50 -16.36 22.75
C LEU A 166 3.73 -17.44 22.03
N GLU A 167 2.44 -17.56 22.35
CA GLU A 167 1.50 -18.40 21.62
C GLU A 167 0.20 -17.63 21.41
N LEU A 168 -0.26 -17.58 20.16
CA LEU A 168 -1.50 -16.90 19.81
C LEU A 168 -2.13 -17.49 18.54
N TYR A 169 -3.43 -17.25 18.42
CA TYR A 169 -4.20 -17.44 17.20
C TYR A 169 -4.66 -16.08 16.69
N ALA A 170 -4.39 -15.82 15.40
CA ALA A 170 -4.76 -14.58 14.73
C ALA A 170 -5.75 -14.86 13.59
N PHE A 171 -6.80 -14.05 13.54
CA PHE A 171 -7.91 -14.22 12.61
C PHE A 171 -7.94 -13.02 11.67
N ALA A 172 -7.71 -13.24 10.38
CA ALA A 172 -7.81 -12.21 9.36
C ALA A 172 -9.16 -12.26 8.67
N THR A 173 -9.80 -11.11 8.52
CA THR A 173 -11.10 -10.94 7.88
C THR A 173 -11.06 -9.87 6.80
N LEU A 174 -11.99 -9.92 5.85
CA LEU A 174 -12.18 -8.84 4.89
C LEU A 174 -12.76 -7.61 5.57
N GLY A 175 -12.18 -6.47 5.26
CA GLY A 175 -12.64 -5.16 5.65
C GLY A 175 -12.30 -4.11 4.60
N ARG A 176 -12.61 -2.86 4.89
CA ARG A 176 -12.36 -1.72 4.00
C ARG A 176 -11.60 -0.63 4.74
N GLY A 177 -10.76 0.11 4.03
CA GLY A 177 -9.97 1.21 4.60
C GLY A 177 -10.79 2.28 5.33
N ARG A 178 -12.06 2.48 4.93
CA ARG A 178 -12.99 3.39 5.62
C ARG A 178 -13.37 2.94 7.03
N ASP A 179 -13.31 1.63 7.32
CA ASP A 179 -13.64 1.07 8.62
C ASP A 179 -12.42 1.15 9.55
N HIS A 180 -11.24 0.83 9.03
CA HIS A 180 -9.95 1.00 9.72
C HIS A 180 -8.79 0.97 8.72
N ALA A 181 -7.76 1.78 8.97
CA ALA A 181 -6.59 1.94 8.09
C ALA A 181 -5.84 0.62 7.79
N LYS A 182 -5.90 -0.40 8.66
CA LYS A 182 -5.30 -1.72 8.42
C LYS A 182 -5.82 -2.41 7.17
N TRP A 183 -7.05 -2.08 6.75
CA TRP A 183 -7.68 -2.60 5.54
C TRP A 183 -7.47 -1.71 4.30
N SER A 184 -6.69 -0.63 4.41
CA SER A 184 -6.28 0.11 3.22
C SER A 184 -5.15 -0.65 2.51
N PRO A 185 -5.34 -1.08 1.25
CA PRO A 185 -4.30 -1.83 0.52
C PRO A 185 -3.22 -0.93 -0.06
N VAL A 186 -3.37 0.39 0.02
CA VAL A 186 -2.53 1.35 -0.66
C VAL A 186 -2.03 2.46 0.26
N ALA A 187 -0.84 2.96 -0.07
CA ALA A 187 -0.19 4.12 0.53
C ALA A 187 0.29 5.09 -0.55
N ALA A 188 0.72 6.28 -0.14
CA ALA A 188 1.28 7.31 -1.02
C ALA A 188 0.43 7.62 -2.26
N VAL A 189 -0.90 7.52 -2.13
CA VAL A 189 -1.83 7.72 -3.26
C VAL A 189 -1.94 9.20 -3.57
N GLY A 190 -1.46 9.59 -4.74
CA GLY A 190 -1.49 10.97 -5.20
C GLY A 190 -1.75 11.10 -6.68
N PHE A 191 -2.21 12.28 -7.08
CA PHE A 191 -2.30 12.64 -8.48
C PHE A 191 -1.92 14.10 -8.67
N ARG A 192 -1.52 14.42 -9.88
CA ARG A 192 -1.21 15.78 -10.31
C ARG A 192 -1.55 15.93 -11.78
N GLN A 193 -1.79 17.15 -12.21
CA GLN A 193 -1.99 17.45 -13.61
C GLN A 193 -0.75 17.09 -14.41
N HIS A 194 -0.93 16.48 -15.57
CA HIS A 194 0.14 16.21 -16.51
C HIS A 194 0.56 17.51 -17.19
N HIS A 195 1.86 17.73 -17.35
CA HIS A 195 2.44 18.88 -18.01
C HIS A 195 3.29 18.43 -19.20
N ILE A 196 3.59 19.38 -20.08
CA ILE A 196 4.63 19.28 -21.09
C ILE A 196 5.64 20.40 -20.79
N ALA A 197 6.93 20.10 -20.78
CA ALA A 197 7.94 21.10 -20.58
C ALA A 197 8.39 21.69 -21.93
N LYS A 198 8.48 23.03 -21.99
CA LYS A 198 8.99 23.77 -23.15
C LYS A 198 10.26 24.52 -22.79
N LEU A 199 11.30 24.35 -23.59
CA LEU A 199 12.58 25.06 -23.49
C LEU A 199 12.49 26.36 -24.30
N ASN A 200 12.22 27.48 -23.61
CA ASN A 200 12.04 28.79 -24.24
C ASN A 200 13.35 29.52 -24.49
N LYS A 201 14.23 29.54 -23.47
CA LYS A 201 15.48 30.32 -23.48
C LYS A 201 16.68 29.40 -23.20
N PRO A 202 17.21 28.66 -24.20
CA PRO A 202 18.27 27.66 -23.97
C PRO A 202 19.53 28.19 -23.23
N LYS A 203 19.92 29.45 -23.53
CA LYS A 203 21.08 30.07 -22.86
C LYS A 203 20.86 30.29 -21.36
N LYS A 204 19.64 30.68 -20.95
CA LYS A 204 19.28 30.86 -19.55
C LYS A 204 19.02 29.53 -18.85
N ALA A 205 18.56 28.53 -19.57
CA ALA A 205 18.37 27.18 -19.02
C ALA A 205 19.69 26.53 -18.54
N ASN A 206 20.84 27.00 -19.01
CA ASN A 206 22.13 26.54 -18.52
C ASN A 206 22.30 26.76 -16.99
N VAL A 207 21.62 27.73 -16.39
CA VAL A 207 21.60 27.92 -14.94
C VAL A 207 21.09 26.63 -14.21
N LEU A 208 20.19 25.89 -14.83
CA LEU A 208 19.74 24.58 -14.34
C LEU A 208 20.68 23.46 -14.81
N PHE A 209 21.08 23.45 -16.07
CA PHE A 209 21.87 22.37 -16.66
C PHE A 209 23.28 22.26 -16.05
N ASP A 210 23.87 23.38 -15.68
CA ASP A 210 25.19 23.45 -15.02
C ASP A 210 25.18 22.93 -13.57
N LEU A 211 24.02 22.56 -13.05
CA LEU A 211 23.89 21.89 -11.73
C LEU A 211 24.20 20.39 -11.79
N ASP A 212 24.47 19.82 -12.96
CA ASP A 212 24.79 18.41 -13.19
C ASP A 212 23.73 17.43 -12.58
N LEU A 213 22.47 17.87 -12.51
CA LEU A 213 21.38 17.05 -12.01
C LEU A 213 21.08 15.91 -12.99
N LYS A 214 20.66 14.78 -12.43
CA LYS A 214 20.36 13.57 -13.21
C LYS A 214 18.91 13.16 -13.03
N THR A 215 18.37 12.58 -14.08
CA THR A 215 17.08 11.87 -14.06
C THR A 215 17.20 10.56 -13.27
N SER A 216 16.09 9.96 -12.92
CA SER A 216 16.03 8.69 -12.19
C SER A 216 16.67 7.51 -12.95
N ASP A 217 16.78 7.60 -14.30
CA ASP A 217 17.49 6.64 -15.15
C ASP A 217 18.98 7.01 -15.38
N GLY A 218 19.48 8.02 -14.66
CA GLY A 218 20.89 8.43 -14.66
C GLY A 218 21.32 9.34 -15.82
N LYS A 219 20.42 9.78 -16.67
CA LYS A 219 20.73 10.73 -17.74
C LYS A 219 20.88 12.15 -17.17
N PRO A 220 21.78 12.97 -17.72
CA PRO A 220 21.90 14.38 -17.32
C PRO A 220 20.62 15.14 -17.72
N ILE A 221 20.19 16.07 -16.85
CA ILE A 221 19.12 17.01 -17.19
C ILE A 221 19.73 18.13 -18.01
N ASP A 222 19.65 18.01 -19.31
CA ASP A 222 20.23 18.96 -20.27
C ASP A 222 19.27 19.23 -21.46
N ALA A 223 19.70 20.07 -22.40
CA ALA A 223 18.92 20.42 -23.58
C ALA A 223 18.63 19.22 -24.48
N LYS A 224 19.33 18.10 -24.38
CA LYS A 224 19.12 16.90 -25.20
C LYS A 224 17.87 16.11 -24.81
N LEU A 225 17.39 16.28 -23.57
CA LEU A 225 16.14 15.69 -23.13
C LEU A 225 14.92 16.34 -23.81
N PHE A 226 15.09 17.55 -24.31
CA PHE A 226 14.07 18.24 -25.10
C PHE A 226 14.20 17.82 -26.57
N GLY A 227 13.12 17.36 -27.17
CA GLY A 227 13.11 16.96 -28.58
C GLY A 227 13.47 18.08 -29.55
N LYS A 228 13.41 17.82 -30.85
CA LYS A 228 13.69 18.80 -31.91
C LYS A 228 12.81 20.04 -31.80
N ASP A 229 11.58 19.87 -31.30
CA ASP A 229 10.60 20.93 -31.08
C ASP A 229 10.81 21.67 -29.75
N LYS A 230 11.93 21.43 -29.07
CA LYS A 230 12.24 21.98 -27.74
C LYS A 230 11.18 21.66 -26.69
N THR A 231 10.50 20.54 -26.85
CA THR A 231 9.51 20.04 -25.91
C THR A 231 9.97 18.73 -25.26
N MET A 232 9.57 18.50 -24.02
CA MET A 232 9.77 17.24 -23.30
C MET A 232 8.39 16.69 -22.94
N THR A 233 8.09 15.47 -23.38
CA THR A 233 6.80 14.79 -23.16
C THR A 233 6.95 13.50 -22.38
N ASP A 234 8.16 12.97 -22.20
CA ASP A 234 8.40 11.78 -21.39
C ASP A 234 8.06 12.05 -19.92
N ILE A 235 7.08 11.29 -19.38
CA ILE A 235 6.51 11.52 -18.06
C ILE A 235 7.55 11.33 -16.95
N ASN A 236 8.42 10.33 -17.07
CA ASN A 236 9.44 10.08 -16.03
C ASN A 236 10.48 11.19 -16.00
N HIS A 237 11.00 11.58 -17.15
CA HIS A 237 11.95 12.69 -17.25
C HIS A 237 11.33 14.04 -16.86
N LEU A 238 10.06 14.24 -17.19
CA LEU A 238 9.32 15.44 -16.80
C LEU A 238 9.20 15.54 -15.28
N MET A 239 8.90 14.45 -14.59
CA MET A 239 8.83 14.43 -13.13
C MET A 239 10.17 14.74 -12.46
N ASP A 240 11.26 14.26 -13.05
CA ASP A 240 12.60 14.58 -12.57
C ASP A 240 12.97 16.03 -12.87
N LEU A 241 12.58 16.57 -14.04
CA LEU A 241 12.73 17.97 -14.38
C LEU A 241 11.95 18.88 -13.42
N GLU A 242 10.70 18.55 -13.10
CA GLU A 242 9.89 19.32 -12.14
C GLU A 242 10.57 19.44 -10.79
N LYS A 243 11.17 18.35 -10.28
CA LYS A 243 11.98 18.39 -9.05
C LYS A 243 13.21 19.28 -9.21
N ALA A 244 13.88 19.19 -10.35
CA ALA A 244 15.06 19.98 -10.64
C ALA A 244 14.76 21.49 -10.73
N LEU A 245 13.61 21.87 -11.28
CA LEU A 245 13.18 23.27 -11.38
C LEU A 245 13.07 23.98 -10.03
N HIS A 246 12.83 23.25 -8.95
CA HIS A 246 12.85 23.83 -7.60
C HIS A 246 14.21 24.40 -7.19
N GLN A 247 15.31 23.98 -7.85
CA GLN A 247 16.67 24.49 -7.57
C GLN A 247 16.94 25.87 -8.19
N VAL A 248 16.12 26.31 -9.13
CA VAL A 248 16.27 27.56 -9.88
C VAL A 248 14.99 28.42 -9.88
N GLY A 249 13.93 27.92 -9.24
CA GLY A 249 12.64 28.60 -9.19
C GLY A 249 12.55 29.72 -8.16
N PRO A 250 11.34 30.27 -7.96
CA PRO A 250 11.07 31.37 -7.03
C PRO A 250 11.62 31.11 -5.63
N GLY A 251 12.28 32.11 -5.05
CA GLY A 251 12.90 32.01 -3.71
C GLY A 251 14.34 31.46 -3.72
N THR A 252 14.89 31.13 -4.87
CA THR A 252 16.30 30.80 -5.05
C THR A 252 17.11 32.01 -5.50
N ASN A 253 18.43 32.01 -5.25
CA ASN A 253 19.33 33.07 -5.77
C ASN A 253 19.51 32.99 -7.29
N ARG A 254 18.89 32.07 -7.98
CA ARG A 254 19.01 31.76 -9.42
C ARG A 254 17.78 32.15 -10.22
N ASP A 255 16.68 32.47 -9.55
CA ASP A 255 15.40 32.78 -10.18
C ASP A 255 15.49 33.85 -11.28
N GLY A 256 16.16 34.97 -11.00
CA GLY A 256 16.34 36.05 -11.98
C GLY A 256 17.20 35.67 -13.19
N ASP A 257 18.18 34.80 -13.01
CA ASP A 257 19.05 34.32 -14.09
C ASP A 257 18.37 33.27 -14.95
N PHE A 258 17.51 32.45 -14.35
CA PHE A 258 16.72 31.42 -15.02
C PHE A 258 15.57 32.04 -15.83
N ASP A 259 14.84 33.02 -15.29
CA ASP A 259 13.82 33.86 -15.94
C ASP A 259 12.91 33.08 -16.91
N ASP A 260 12.17 32.09 -16.41
CA ASP A 260 11.25 31.22 -17.17
C ASP A 260 11.88 30.60 -18.41
N ALA A 261 13.14 30.19 -18.32
CA ALA A 261 13.85 29.54 -19.42
C ALA A 261 13.20 28.22 -19.85
N ILE A 262 12.57 27.53 -18.90
CA ILE A 262 11.73 26.35 -19.11
C ILE A 262 10.37 26.60 -18.47
N THR A 263 9.31 26.37 -19.23
CA THR A 263 7.94 26.47 -18.72
C THR A 263 7.23 25.12 -18.78
N LEU A 264 6.36 24.88 -17.81
CA LEU A 264 5.50 23.71 -17.75
C LEU A 264 4.11 24.11 -18.21
N GLU A 265 3.64 23.53 -19.30
CA GLU A 265 2.29 23.75 -19.83
C GLU A 265 1.40 22.60 -19.41
N PRO A 266 0.25 22.86 -18.77
CA PRO A 266 -0.67 21.80 -18.38
C PRO A 266 -1.33 21.19 -19.61
N VAL A 267 -1.50 19.89 -19.60
CA VAL A 267 -2.29 19.14 -20.59
C VAL A 267 -3.70 19.02 -20.02
N GLU A 268 -4.66 19.63 -20.70
CA GLU A 268 -6.07 19.61 -20.27
C GLU A 268 -6.60 18.17 -20.24
N GLY A 269 -7.35 17.82 -19.21
CA GLY A 269 -7.95 16.50 -19.07
C GLY A 269 -6.97 15.36 -18.81
N ALA A 270 -5.69 15.64 -18.54
CA ALA A 270 -4.66 14.62 -18.31
C ALA A 270 -4.01 14.74 -16.94
N TYR A 271 -3.91 13.59 -16.22
CA TYR A 271 -3.38 13.51 -14.86
C TYR A 271 -2.42 12.34 -14.71
N ILE A 272 -1.33 12.55 -14.00
CA ILE A 272 -0.42 11.49 -13.57
C ILE A 272 -0.89 11.04 -12.19
N PHE A 273 -1.23 9.77 -12.07
CA PHE A 273 -1.72 9.13 -10.85
C PHE A 273 -0.70 8.09 -10.38
N SER A 274 -0.37 8.07 -9.10
CA SER A 274 0.59 7.14 -8.54
C SER A 274 0.16 6.67 -7.17
N TYR A 275 0.49 5.43 -6.86
CA TYR A 275 0.31 4.81 -5.54
C TYR A 275 1.25 3.62 -5.36
N GLU A 276 1.36 3.18 -4.13
CA GLU A 276 2.08 1.98 -3.71
C GLU A 276 1.10 1.06 -2.98
N THR A 277 1.15 -0.25 -3.27
CA THR A 277 0.42 -1.26 -2.48
C THR A 277 1.27 -1.75 -1.33
N ASP A 278 0.64 -2.22 -0.27
CA ASP A 278 1.33 -2.83 0.86
C ASP A 278 1.79 -4.28 0.58
N GLY A 279 1.54 -4.78 -0.62
CA GLY A 279 1.86 -6.15 -1.03
C GLY A 279 0.76 -7.18 -0.75
N SER A 280 -0.35 -6.81 -0.10
CA SER A 280 -1.52 -7.70 0.05
C SER A 280 -2.23 -7.94 -1.28
N LEU A 281 -2.31 -6.92 -2.12
CA LEU A 281 -2.81 -6.92 -3.48
C LEU A 281 -1.72 -6.45 -4.44
N THR A 282 -1.78 -6.88 -5.69
CA THR A 282 -0.96 -6.26 -6.74
C THR A 282 -1.50 -4.86 -7.07
N PRO A 283 -0.68 -3.95 -7.64
CA PRO A 283 -1.17 -2.64 -8.07
C PRO A 283 -2.37 -2.73 -9.02
N GLU A 284 -2.35 -3.67 -9.95
CA GLU A 284 -3.46 -3.90 -10.89
C GLU A 284 -4.75 -4.34 -10.16
N GLN A 285 -4.65 -5.32 -9.25
CA GLN A 285 -5.80 -5.79 -8.47
C GLN A 285 -6.40 -4.67 -7.62
N ALA A 286 -5.56 -3.83 -7.00
CA ALA A 286 -6.05 -2.70 -6.20
C ALA A 286 -6.80 -1.68 -7.07
N PHE A 287 -6.27 -1.36 -8.28
CA PHE A 287 -6.92 -0.43 -9.19
C PHE A 287 -8.25 -0.96 -9.71
N ASN A 288 -8.27 -2.21 -10.17
CA ASN A 288 -9.49 -2.86 -10.67
C ASN A 288 -10.55 -2.93 -9.57
N GLY A 289 -10.15 -3.34 -8.35
CA GLY A 289 -11.06 -3.34 -7.19
C GLY A 289 -11.65 -1.97 -6.88
N ALA A 290 -10.88 -0.88 -7.03
CA ALA A 290 -11.42 0.47 -6.86
C ALA A 290 -12.42 0.84 -7.96
N MET A 291 -12.19 0.41 -9.19
CA MET A 291 -13.12 0.63 -10.31
C MET A 291 -14.43 -0.12 -10.09
N ASP A 292 -14.36 -1.40 -9.69
CA ASP A 292 -15.53 -2.24 -9.40
C ASP A 292 -16.38 -1.65 -8.26
N GLU A 293 -15.74 -1.15 -7.21
CA GLU A 293 -16.45 -0.49 -6.09
C GLU A 293 -17.12 0.82 -6.53
N LEU A 294 -16.49 1.60 -7.41
CA LEU A 294 -17.09 2.81 -7.98
C LEU A 294 -18.28 2.46 -8.87
N GLN A 295 -18.14 1.48 -9.76
CA GLN A 295 -19.22 1.02 -10.61
C GLN A 295 -20.40 0.54 -9.77
N GLY A 296 -20.16 -0.33 -8.78
CA GLY A 296 -21.22 -0.83 -7.91
C GLY A 296 -21.97 0.27 -7.15
N ARG A 297 -21.31 1.38 -6.80
CA ARG A 297 -21.98 2.54 -6.20
C ARG A 297 -22.90 3.26 -7.17
N PHE A 298 -22.47 3.45 -8.41
CA PHE A 298 -23.33 4.08 -9.43
C PHE A 298 -24.48 3.19 -9.81
N ASP A 299 -24.30 1.88 -9.90
CA ASP A 299 -25.37 0.91 -10.16
C ASP A 299 -26.42 0.94 -9.04
N ASN A 300 -25.97 0.92 -7.78
CA ASN A 300 -26.87 1.04 -6.63
C ASN A 300 -27.63 2.36 -6.62
N LEU A 301 -26.96 3.48 -6.94
CA LEU A 301 -27.60 4.79 -7.03
C LEU A 301 -28.66 4.81 -8.13
N ALA A 302 -28.39 4.21 -9.29
CA ALA A 302 -29.35 4.11 -10.38
C ALA A 302 -30.60 3.34 -9.95
N ILE A 303 -30.43 2.20 -9.26
CA ILE A 303 -31.56 1.41 -8.72
C ILE A 303 -32.39 2.21 -7.71
N GLU A 304 -31.76 2.95 -6.80
CA GLU A 304 -32.47 3.76 -5.81
C GLU A 304 -33.22 4.94 -6.46
N ILE A 305 -32.65 5.55 -7.50
CA ILE A 305 -33.32 6.57 -8.30
C ILE A 305 -34.57 6.01 -8.98
N GLU A 306 -34.44 4.84 -9.65
CA GLU A 306 -35.58 4.19 -10.28
C GLU A 306 -36.70 3.90 -9.28
N ARG A 307 -36.37 3.39 -8.10
CA ARG A 307 -37.35 3.15 -7.01
C ARG A 307 -38.02 4.44 -6.52
N ALA A 308 -37.27 5.55 -6.47
CA ALA A 308 -37.80 6.80 -5.99
C ALA A 308 -38.82 7.47 -6.99
N PHE A 309 -38.70 7.12 -8.29
CA PHE A 309 -39.57 7.63 -9.34
C PHE A 309 -40.67 6.67 -9.77
N ALA A 310 -40.69 5.43 -9.25
CA ALA A 310 -41.75 4.43 -9.47
C ALA A 310 -42.93 4.65 -8.52
#